data_7e7d29d3356ea563014a56beb72bca30
#
_entry.id   7e7d29d3356ea563014a56beb72bca30
#
_cell.length_a   1.000
_cell.length_b   1.000
_cell.length_c   1.000
_cell.angle_alpha   90.00
_cell.angle_beta   90.00
_cell.angle_gamma   90.00
#
_symmetry.space_group_name_H-M   'P 1'
#
loop_
_entity.id
_entity.type
_entity.pdbx_description
1 polymer ?
#
loop_
_entity_poly.entity_id
_entity_poly.type
_entity_poly.pdbx_seq_one_letter_code
_entity_poly.pdbx_strand_id
1 'polypeptide(L)'
;MDTQQFEVIRPKCAGLDVHKKSVVAAVCTSDPVTLTASYKTKVFNTNNSDIAALRDWLLAQDCHDVCMESTGKYWIPIFNIPEPHMHVVLTHPKYVKAIKGKKTDRRDAKWIANLFRFDIVKASFIPPADIRALRELSRYRLKLSYMRTAEKNRYQNSMTISRIRIDCVLTDPFGLSATRIMDYLLSDEPFDEEKCRSLIDRRVKASKDEVMDAVHGYHILEEQKFKMTHAKAHMDFINKSIDEIEAELFLRSRQYDIRIKRIATVTGITELSALFILSEIGTDMSVFESDRHLCSWAGLTPANNESANKKKSTRCSKAGQYLKPLLIQCALAAVRSKKEPYFAIKYQRLCKRRGRKKAIIAIARMMLTCIYHMLSDNEDFHPDDYEAAVNPPKQKPVILTLDNTLQFLREQGADPETLKLIQQQCAAQAG
;
A
#
# COMPACT_ATOMS: atom_id res chain seq x y z
N MET A 1 -24.86 14.73 -28.07
CA MET A 1 -25.00 13.57 -27.17
C MET A 1 -24.58 12.38 -27.99
N ASP A 2 -23.37 11.88 -27.80
CA ASP A 2 -22.95 10.64 -28.45
C ASP A 2 -23.82 9.52 -27.92
N THR A 3 -24.64 8.95 -28.75
CA THR A 3 -25.36 7.71 -28.51
C THR A 3 -24.34 6.60 -28.43
N GLN A 4 -23.89 6.22 -27.22
CA GLN A 4 -23.14 5.00 -27.03
C GLN A 4 -24.03 3.84 -27.49
N GLN A 5 -23.79 3.34 -28.69
CA GLN A 5 -24.37 2.10 -29.15
C GLN A 5 -23.84 0.96 -28.30
N PHE A 6 -24.73 0.22 -27.64
CA PHE A 6 -24.35 -1.02 -26.95
C PHE A 6 -23.99 -2.06 -28.01
N GLU A 7 -22.72 -2.47 -28.00
CA GLU A 7 -22.20 -3.53 -28.86
C GLU A 7 -21.91 -4.78 -28.04
N VAL A 8 -22.21 -5.95 -28.60
CA VAL A 8 -21.84 -7.22 -27.97
C VAL A 8 -20.35 -7.51 -28.26
N ILE A 9 -19.50 -7.24 -27.30
CA ILE A 9 -18.04 -7.45 -27.43
C ILE A 9 -17.68 -8.93 -27.32
N ARG A 10 -18.42 -9.70 -26.47
CA ARG A 10 -18.21 -11.15 -26.27
C ARG A 10 -19.49 -11.90 -26.63
N PRO A 11 -19.63 -12.37 -27.89
CA PRO A 11 -20.83 -13.09 -28.31
C PRO A 11 -21.06 -14.37 -27.52
N LYS A 12 -19.98 -15.00 -27.02
CA LYS A 12 -20.05 -16.18 -26.17
C LYS A 12 -19.17 -15.97 -24.93
N CYS A 13 -19.79 -15.94 -23.74
CA CYS A 13 -19.08 -15.77 -22.48
C CYS A 13 -19.83 -16.47 -21.34
N ALA A 14 -19.18 -16.61 -20.20
CA ALA A 14 -19.79 -17.18 -19.01
C ALA A 14 -19.70 -16.25 -17.80
N GLY A 15 -20.75 -16.29 -16.96
CA GLY A 15 -20.74 -15.72 -15.62
C GLY A 15 -20.74 -16.82 -14.57
N LEU A 16 -19.90 -16.69 -13.57
CA LEU A 16 -19.81 -17.62 -12.45
C LEU A 16 -20.21 -16.92 -11.15
N ASP A 17 -21.20 -17.45 -10.48
CA ASP A 17 -21.51 -17.09 -9.10
C ASP A 17 -20.90 -18.11 -8.16
N VAL A 18 -19.95 -17.63 -7.32
CA VAL A 18 -19.04 -18.47 -6.56
C VAL A 18 -19.38 -18.44 -5.08
N HIS A 19 -19.68 -19.63 -4.52
CA HIS A 19 -19.90 -19.84 -3.12
C HIS A 19 -18.90 -20.84 -2.51
N LYS A 20 -18.93 -21.00 -1.18
CA LYS A 20 -18.03 -21.92 -0.47
C LYS A 20 -18.16 -23.38 -0.93
N LYS A 21 -19.41 -23.84 -1.23
CA LYS A 21 -19.71 -25.25 -1.53
C LYS A 21 -20.13 -25.49 -2.97
N SER A 22 -20.45 -24.44 -3.72
CA SER A 22 -20.99 -24.55 -5.07
C SER A 22 -20.58 -23.40 -5.95
N VAL A 23 -20.56 -23.64 -7.25
CA VAL A 23 -20.41 -22.64 -8.30
C VAL A 23 -21.57 -22.80 -9.26
N VAL A 24 -22.28 -21.71 -9.50
CA VAL A 24 -23.30 -21.67 -10.54
C VAL A 24 -22.70 -21.01 -11.77
N ALA A 25 -22.62 -21.75 -12.87
CA ALA A 25 -22.14 -21.26 -14.15
C ALA A 25 -23.31 -20.98 -15.11
N ALA A 26 -23.25 -19.86 -15.81
CA ALA A 26 -24.18 -19.48 -16.86
C ALA A 26 -23.39 -19.11 -18.12
N VAL A 27 -23.42 -19.97 -19.14
CA VAL A 27 -22.89 -19.64 -20.48
C VAL A 27 -23.95 -18.84 -21.21
N CYS A 28 -23.57 -17.66 -21.68
CA CYS A 28 -24.38 -16.76 -22.51
C CYS A 28 -23.92 -16.89 -23.96
N THR A 29 -24.85 -17.12 -24.88
CA THR A 29 -24.63 -17.01 -26.32
C THR A 29 -25.53 -15.87 -26.84
N SER A 30 -24.93 -14.88 -27.45
CA SER A 30 -25.57 -13.66 -27.91
C SER A 30 -25.57 -13.58 -29.42
N ASP A 31 -26.68 -13.12 -29.99
CA ASP A 31 -26.73 -12.66 -31.35
C ASP A 31 -26.22 -11.20 -31.39
N PRO A 32 -25.14 -10.90 -32.13
CA PRO A 32 -24.55 -9.56 -32.16
C PRO A 32 -25.46 -8.53 -32.86
N VAL A 33 -26.40 -8.96 -33.72
CA VAL A 33 -27.26 -8.06 -34.46
C VAL A 33 -28.53 -7.73 -33.65
N THR A 34 -29.20 -8.77 -33.15
CA THR A 34 -30.46 -8.60 -32.40
C THR A 34 -30.25 -8.31 -30.92
N LEU A 35 -29.03 -8.44 -30.44
CA LEU A 35 -28.65 -8.34 -29.01
C LEU A 35 -29.36 -9.35 -28.10
N THR A 36 -30.09 -10.31 -28.67
CA THR A 36 -30.79 -11.35 -27.91
C THR A 36 -29.77 -12.33 -27.32
N ALA A 37 -30.06 -12.86 -26.13
CA ALA A 37 -29.17 -13.76 -25.42
C ALA A 37 -29.88 -15.03 -24.97
N SER A 38 -29.25 -16.16 -25.21
CA SER A 38 -29.64 -17.47 -24.68
C SER A 38 -28.66 -17.91 -23.59
N TYR A 39 -29.15 -18.69 -22.61
CA TYR A 39 -28.36 -19.08 -21.46
C TYR A 39 -28.46 -20.58 -21.19
N LYS A 40 -27.31 -21.23 -21.07
CA LYS A 40 -27.17 -22.58 -20.49
C LYS A 40 -26.61 -22.46 -19.08
N THR A 41 -27.30 -23.05 -18.09
CA THR A 41 -26.83 -22.99 -16.68
C THR A 41 -26.59 -24.36 -16.12
N LYS A 42 -25.49 -24.51 -15.36
CA LYS A 42 -25.14 -25.74 -14.64
C LYS A 42 -24.57 -25.38 -13.28
N VAL A 43 -24.81 -26.26 -12.29
CA VAL A 43 -24.25 -26.12 -10.92
C VAL A 43 -23.17 -27.16 -10.75
N PHE A 44 -22.08 -26.75 -10.12
CA PHE A 44 -20.93 -27.60 -9.78
C PHE A 44 -20.63 -27.45 -8.30
N ASN A 45 -20.06 -28.49 -7.67
CA ASN A 45 -19.48 -28.36 -6.35
C ASN A 45 -18.09 -27.72 -6.44
N THR A 46 -17.45 -27.48 -5.29
CA THR A 46 -16.12 -26.81 -5.20
C THR A 46 -14.98 -27.77 -4.90
N ASN A 47 -15.18 -29.09 -5.09
CA ASN A 47 -14.08 -30.05 -5.05
C ASN A 47 -13.28 -30.02 -6.38
N ASN A 48 -12.06 -30.51 -6.38
CA ASN A 48 -11.16 -30.39 -7.53
C ASN A 48 -11.70 -31.07 -8.80
N SER A 49 -12.38 -32.22 -8.66
CA SER A 49 -12.98 -32.93 -9.81
C SER A 49 -14.14 -32.14 -10.43
N ASP A 50 -14.97 -31.50 -9.61
CA ASP A 50 -16.10 -30.68 -10.10
C ASP A 50 -15.61 -29.38 -10.73
N ILE A 51 -14.54 -28.75 -10.20
CA ILE A 51 -13.96 -27.54 -10.82
C ILE A 51 -13.30 -27.90 -12.16
N ALA A 52 -12.65 -29.07 -12.27
CA ALA A 52 -12.16 -29.57 -13.57
C ALA A 52 -13.32 -29.84 -14.53
N ALA A 53 -14.40 -30.45 -14.06
CA ALA A 53 -15.62 -30.66 -14.85
C ALA A 53 -16.29 -29.35 -15.26
N LEU A 54 -16.22 -28.28 -14.44
CA LEU A 54 -16.64 -26.94 -14.82
C LEU A 54 -15.83 -26.40 -16.00
N ARG A 55 -14.50 -26.49 -15.93
CA ARG A 55 -13.60 -26.10 -17.03
C ARG A 55 -13.94 -26.86 -18.32
N ASP A 56 -14.04 -28.18 -18.22
CA ASP A 56 -14.31 -29.04 -19.38
C ASP A 56 -15.69 -28.78 -19.97
N TRP A 57 -16.68 -28.49 -19.13
CA TRP A 57 -18.02 -28.10 -19.57
C TRP A 57 -18.00 -26.74 -20.30
N LEU A 58 -17.24 -25.75 -19.82
CA LEU A 58 -17.09 -24.47 -20.48
C LEU A 58 -16.42 -24.62 -21.85
N LEU A 59 -15.35 -25.39 -21.95
CA LEU A 59 -14.66 -25.70 -23.20
C LEU A 59 -15.57 -26.46 -24.19
N ALA A 60 -16.36 -27.43 -23.72
CA ALA A 60 -17.34 -28.13 -24.53
C ALA A 60 -18.47 -27.23 -25.06
N GLN A 61 -18.74 -26.09 -24.44
CA GLN A 61 -19.60 -25.04 -24.97
C GLN A 61 -18.86 -24.03 -25.86
N ASP A 62 -17.55 -24.26 -26.16
CA ASP A 62 -16.69 -23.33 -26.88
C ASP A 62 -16.71 -21.92 -26.24
N CYS A 63 -16.65 -21.87 -24.89
CA CYS A 63 -16.69 -20.66 -24.10
C CYS A 63 -15.31 -20.39 -23.47
N HIS A 64 -14.62 -19.40 -24.02
CA HIS A 64 -13.25 -19.05 -23.62
C HIS A 64 -13.15 -17.78 -22.78
N ASP A 65 -14.25 -17.04 -22.64
CA ASP A 65 -14.35 -15.82 -21.83
C ASP A 65 -15.22 -16.06 -20.60
N VAL A 66 -14.66 -15.91 -19.42
CA VAL A 66 -15.32 -16.20 -18.13
C VAL A 66 -15.19 -15.03 -17.18
N CYS A 67 -16.27 -14.61 -16.57
CA CYS A 67 -16.28 -13.61 -15.52
C CYS A 67 -16.82 -14.19 -14.21
N MET A 68 -16.15 -13.90 -13.09
CA MET A 68 -16.61 -14.30 -11.76
C MET A 68 -16.52 -13.17 -10.74
N GLU A 69 -17.36 -13.25 -9.70
CA GLU A 69 -17.35 -12.31 -8.59
C GLU A 69 -16.30 -12.73 -7.52
N SER A 70 -15.59 -11.75 -6.96
CA SER A 70 -14.55 -11.94 -5.93
C SER A 70 -15.14 -12.15 -4.52
N THR A 71 -15.89 -13.23 -4.30
CA THR A 71 -16.45 -13.53 -2.98
C THR A 71 -15.42 -14.21 -2.07
N GLY A 72 -14.94 -13.48 -1.05
CA GLY A 72 -13.97 -13.98 -0.08
C GLY A 72 -12.68 -14.50 -0.75
N LYS A 73 -12.26 -15.73 -0.39
CA LYS A 73 -11.15 -16.46 -1.02
C LYS A 73 -11.61 -17.64 -1.88
N TYR A 74 -12.91 -17.88 -1.97
CA TYR A 74 -13.46 -19.06 -2.64
C TYR A 74 -13.25 -19.04 -4.16
N TRP A 75 -13.09 -17.86 -4.74
CA TRP A 75 -12.82 -17.70 -6.16
C TRP A 75 -11.42 -18.20 -6.59
N ILE A 76 -10.42 -18.26 -5.66
CA ILE A 76 -9.02 -18.54 -6.01
C ILE A 76 -8.84 -19.92 -6.67
N PRO A 77 -9.29 -21.04 -6.10
CA PRO A 77 -9.17 -22.36 -6.76
C PRO A 77 -9.97 -22.42 -8.05
N ILE A 78 -11.11 -21.72 -8.12
CA ILE A 78 -11.97 -21.69 -9.30
C ILE A 78 -11.35 -20.83 -10.41
N PHE A 79 -10.57 -19.81 -10.08
CA PHE A 79 -9.80 -19.00 -11.02
C PHE A 79 -8.60 -19.77 -11.57
N ASN A 80 -7.84 -20.41 -10.70
CA ASN A 80 -6.54 -21.03 -11.06
C ASN A 80 -6.68 -22.23 -12.02
N ILE A 81 -7.77 -22.98 -11.98
CA ILE A 81 -7.97 -24.17 -12.84
C ILE A 81 -8.34 -23.79 -14.29
N PRO A 82 -9.28 -22.90 -14.57
CA PRO A 82 -9.58 -22.42 -15.91
C PRO A 82 -8.52 -21.47 -16.51
N GLU A 83 -7.85 -20.66 -15.70
CA GLU A 83 -6.92 -19.61 -16.17
C GLU A 83 -5.92 -20.07 -17.26
N PRO A 84 -5.31 -21.27 -17.19
CA PRO A 84 -4.38 -21.73 -18.25
C PRO A 84 -5.07 -22.03 -19.58
N HIS A 85 -6.39 -22.13 -19.63
CA HIS A 85 -7.14 -22.60 -20.80
C HIS A 85 -8.09 -21.55 -21.40
N MET A 86 -8.41 -20.50 -20.64
CA MET A 86 -9.39 -19.50 -21.04
C MET A 86 -9.12 -18.15 -20.36
N HIS A 87 -9.66 -17.07 -20.92
CA HIS A 87 -9.58 -15.73 -20.34
C HIS A 87 -10.57 -15.62 -19.18
N VAL A 88 -10.03 -15.49 -17.95
CA VAL A 88 -10.81 -15.40 -16.71
C VAL A 88 -10.71 -14.01 -16.13
N VAL A 89 -11.82 -13.34 -16.00
CA VAL A 89 -11.94 -12.00 -15.40
C VAL A 89 -12.55 -12.10 -14.01
N LEU A 90 -11.85 -11.57 -13.02
CA LEU A 90 -12.39 -11.38 -11.68
C LEU A 90 -12.94 -9.97 -11.53
N THR A 91 -14.14 -9.84 -10.99
CA THR A 91 -14.75 -8.53 -10.71
C THR A 91 -15.13 -8.37 -9.24
N HIS A 92 -15.12 -7.13 -8.78
CA HIS A 92 -15.56 -6.81 -7.42
C HIS A 92 -17.10 -6.75 -7.33
N PRO A 93 -17.71 -7.32 -6.26
CA PRO A 93 -19.18 -7.35 -6.07
C PRO A 93 -19.90 -6.02 -6.27
N LYS A 94 -19.22 -4.92 -5.94
CA LYS A 94 -19.77 -3.56 -6.13
C LYS A 94 -20.14 -3.24 -7.58
N TYR A 95 -19.44 -3.82 -8.55
CA TYR A 95 -19.62 -3.51 -9.97
C TYR A 95 -20.64 -4.42 -10.67
N VAL A 96 -20.96 -5.56 -10.06
CA VAL A 96 -21.92 -6.53 -10.58
C VAL A 96 -23.21 -6.63 -9.76
N LYS A 97 -23.37 -5.75 -8.76
CA LYS A 97 -24.55 -5.76 -7.90
C LYS A 97 -25.83 -5.56 -8.70
N ALA A 98 -26.69 -6.58 -8.73
CA ALA A 98 -27.97 -6.54 -9.43
C ALA A 98 -28.91 -5.46 -8.86
N ILE A 99 -29.66 -4.82 -9.75
CA ILE A 99 -30.78 -3.93 -9.41
C ILE A 99 -31.90 -4.79 -8.84
N LYS A 100 -32.64 -4.29 -7.85
CA LYS A 100 -33.69 -4.95 -7.05
C LYS A 100 -34.50 -6.04 -7.79
N GLY A 101 -34.60 -7.23 -7.18
CA GLY A 101 -35.40 -8.35 -7.65
C GLY A 101 -35.25 -9.59 -6.75
N LYS A 102 -35.99 -10.68 -7.03
CA LYS A 102 -35.77 -11.96 -6.35
C LYS A 102 -34.38 -12.49 -6.69
N LYS A 103 -33.52 -12.54 -5.68
CA LYS A 103 -32.12 -12.98 -5.79
C LYS A 103 -32.06 -14.52 -5.81
N THR A 104 -31.40 -15.10 -6.81
CA THR A 104 -31.05 -16.52 -6.88
C THR A 104 -29.70 -16.64 -7.58
N ASP A 105 -28.87 -17.60 -7.16
CA ASP A 105 -27.53 -17.82 -7.69
C ASP A 105 -27.54 -18.01 -9.22
N ARG A 106 -28.55 -18.67 -9.78
CA ARG A 106 -28.72 -18.80 -11.23
C ARG A 106 -28.99 -17.47 -11.95
N ARG A 107 -29.70 -16.55 -11.30
CA ARG A 107 -29.94 -15.20 -11.85
C ARG A 107 -28.67 -14.35 -11.71
N ASP A 108 -27.94 -14.49 -10.62
CA ASP A 108 -26.70 -13.76 -10.39
C ASP A 108 -25.63 -14.19 -11.40
N ALA A 109 -25.44 -15.50 -11.66
CA ALA A 109 -24.54 -15.99 -12.72
C ALA A 109 -24.92 -15.48 -14.11
N LYS A 110 -26.25 -15.52 -14.48
CA LYS A 110 -26.74 -14.96 -15.76
C LYS A 110 -26.49 -13.44 -15.85
N TRP A 111 -26.68 -12.73 -14.74
CA TRP A 111 -26.47 -11.30 -14.67
C TRP A 111 -24.99 -10.93 -14.88
N ILE A 112 -24.07 -11.64 -14.26
CA ILE A 112 -22.63 -11.48 -14.47
C ILE A 112 -22.28 -11.70 -15.95
N ALA A 113 -22.76 -12.80 -16.56
CA ALA A 113 -22.55 -13.06 -17.99
C ALA A 113 -23.13 -11.94 -18.87
N ASN A 114 -24.33 -11.44 -18.53
CA ASN A 114 -24.99 -10.38 -19.28
C ASN A 114 -24.23 -9.05 -19.24
N LEU A 115 -23.65 -8.68 -18.11
CA LEU A 115 -22.78 -7.50 -18.01
C LEU A 115 -21.46 -7.72 -18.77
N PHE A 116 -20.91 -8.93 -18.68
CA PHE A 116 -19.62 -9.27 -19.25
C PHE A 116 -19.62 -9.29 -20.78
N ARG A 117 -20.72 -9.72 -21.42
CA ARG A 117 -20.83 -9.70 -22.88
C ARG A 117 -20.72 -8.31 -23.50
N PHE A 118 -21.10 -7.26 -22.75
CA PHE A 118 -21.01 -5.86 -23.17
C PHE A 118 -19.75 -5.14 -22.69
N ASP A 119 -18.81 -5.85 -22.06
CA ASP A 119 -17.60 -5.30 -21.45
C ASP A 119 -17.83 -4.19 -20.39
N ILE A 120 -19.00 -4.18 -19.75
CA ILE A 120 -19.37 -3.19 -18.73
C ILE A 120 -18.72 -3.55 -17.37
N VAL A 121 -18.16 -4.74 -17.26
CA VAL A 121 -17.59 -5.25 -16.01
C VAL A 121 -16.19 -4.69 -15.80
N LYS A 122 -15.97 -3.99 -14.68
CA LYS A 122 -14.64 -3.56 -14.31
C LYS A 122 -13.81 -4.73 -13.77
N ALA A 123 -12.78 -5.12 -14.50
CA ALA A 123 -11.84 -6.16 -14.09
C ALA A 123 -11.05 -5.75 -12.83
N SER A 124 -10.85 -6.72 -11.93
CA SER A 124 -9.92 -6.60 -10.82
C SER A 124 -8.53 -7.01 -11.30
N PHE A 125 -7.50 -6.28 -10.92
CA PHE A 125 -6.12 -6.64 -11.24
C PHE A 125 -5.70 -7.93 -10.52
N ILE A 126 -5.42 -8.96 -11.29
CA ILE A 126 -4.87 -10.24 -10.84
C ILE A 126 -3.51 -10.43 -11.52
N PRO A 127 -2.41 -10.42 -10.80
CA PRO A 127 -1.09 -10.65 -11.40
C PRO A 127 -0.88 -12.12 -11.76
N PRO A 128 0.16 -12.43 -12.57
CA PRO A 128 0.55 -13.79 -12.90
C PRO A 128 0.76 -14.68 -11.67
N ALA A 129 0.68 -16.00 -11.85
CA ALA A 129 0.67 -16.99 -10.76
C ALA A 129 1.90 -16.91 -9.85
N ASP A 130 3.08 -16.68 -10.40
CA ASP A 130 4.34 -16.53 -9.65
C ASP A 130 4.36 -15.24 -8.80
N ILE A 131 3.87 -14.12 -9.34
CA ILE A 131 3.69 -12.89 -8.57
C ILE A 131 2.61 -13.07 -7.49
N ARG A 132 1.53 -13.86 -7.76
CA ARG A 132 0.54 -14.20 -6.73
C ARG A 132 1.16 -14.99 -5.57
N ALA A 133 2.08 -15.90 -5.87
CA ALA A 133 2.81 -16.64 -4.84
C ALA A 133 3.68 -15.71 -3.96
N LEU A 134 4.41 -14.78 -4.56
CA LEU A 134 5.17 -13.75 -3.83
C LEU A 134 4.23 -12.87 -2.99
N ARG A 135 3.11 -12.46 -3.55
CA ARG A 135 2.09 -11.64 -2.87
C ARG A 135 1.49 -12.35 -1.64
N GLU A 136 1.21 -13.64 -1.71
CA GLU A 136 0.68 -14.40 -0.57
C GLU A 136 1.72 -14.49 0.57
N LEU A 137 2.99 -14.78 0.25
CA LEU A 137 4.07 -14.85 1.23
C LEU A 137 4.36 -13.47 1.86
N SER A 138 4.44 -12.41 1.06
CA SER A 138 4.68 -11.05 1.56
C SER A 138 3.58 -10.57 2.51
N ARG A 139 2.32 -10.88 2.17
CA ARG A 139 1.17 -10.57 3.03
C ARG A 139 1.15 -11.41 4.30
N TYR A 140 1.56 -12.67 4.25
CA TYR A 140 1.69 -13.52 5.42
C TYR A 140 2.79 -13.01 6.35
N ARG A 141 3.95 -12.67 5.79
CA ARG A 141 5.06 -12.03 6.54
C ARG A 141 4.60 -10.75 7.27
N LEU A 142 3.79 -9.92 6.61
CA LEU A 142 3.25 -8.70 7.24
C LEU A 142 2.34 -9.04 8.44
N LYS A 143 1.50 -10.09 8.34
CA LYS A 143 0.67 -10.54 9.46
C LYS A 143 1.50 -11.03 10.63
N LEU A 144 2.58 -11.77 10.37
CA LEU A 144 3.53 -12.18 11.42
C LEU A 144 4.16 -10.96 12.11
N SER A 145 4.50 -9.90 11.38
CA SER A 145 4.99 -8.66 11.95
C SER A 145 3.98 -7.99 12.89
N TYR A 146 2.68 -8.04 12.55
CA TYR A 146 1.63 -7.55 13.45
C TYR A 146 1.47 -8.42 14.70
N MET A 147 1.56 -9.76 14.57
CA MET A 147 1.55 -10.67 15.71
C MET A 147 2.74 -10.40 16.64
N ARG A 148 3.95 -10.24 16.08
CA ARG A 148 5.14 -9.87 16.84
C ARG A 148 4.95 -8.57 17.61
N THR A 149 4.39 -7.54 16.98
CA THR A 149 4.12 -6.26 17.63
C THR A 149 3.10 -6.42 18.77
N ALA A 150 2.10 -7.26 18.59
CA ALA A 150 1.12 -7.55 19.64
C ALA A 150 1.78 -8.25 20.85
N GLU A 151 2.71 -9.19 20.61
CA GLU A 151 3.47 -9.84 21.70
C GLU A 151 4.41 -8.85 22.39
N LYS A 152 5.10 -7.98 21.64
CA LYS A 152 5.91 -6.91 22.23
C LYS A 152 5.10 -6.04 23.18
N ASN A 153 3.91 -5.62 22.77
CA ASN A 153 3.02 -4.81 23.61
C ASN A 153 2.57 -5.58 24.87
N ARG A 154 2.26 -6.89 24.77
CA ARG A 154 1.92 -7.73 25.94
C ARG A 154 3.08 -7.84 26.91
N TYR A 155 4.30 -8.03 26.38
CA TYR A 155 5.51 -8.09 27.18
C TYR A 155 5.78 -6.77 27.91
N GLN A 156 5.72 -5.63 27.22
CA GLN A 156 5.90 -4.31 27.82
C GLN A 156 4.83 -4.01 28.90
N ASN A 157 3.57 -4.39 28.67
CA ASN A 157 2.54 -4.27 29.69
C ASN A 157 2.89 -5.06 30.96
N SER A 158 3.43 -6.28 30.82
CA SER A 158 3.87 -7.09 31.95
C SER A 158 5.07 -6.48 32.67
N MET A 159 6.04 -5.88 31.94
CA MET A 159 7.14 -5.10 32.53
C MET A 159 6.58 -3.95 33.40
N THR A 160 5.62 -3.19 32.86
CA THR A 160 4.99 -2.08 33.61
C THR A 160 4.30 -2.56 34.87
N ILE A 161 3.55 -3.66 34.83
CA ILE A 161 2.89 -4.27 36.00
C ILE A 161 3.93 -4.72 37.04
N SER A 162 5.07 -5.23 36.57
CA SER A 162 6.20 -5.69 37.40
C SER A 162 7.09 -4.53 37.91
N ARG A 163 6.70 -3.28 37.73
CA ARG A 163 7.46 -2.09 38.11
C ARG A 163 8.82 -1.96 37.39
N ILE A 164 8.95 -2.51 36.19
CA ILE A 164 10.16 -2.42 35.36
C ILE A 164 9.90 -1.32 34.30
N ARG A 165 10.73 -0.27 34.33
CA ARG A 165 10.53 0.92 33.49
C ARG A 165 11.67 1.14 32.49
N ILE A 166 12.30 0.05 32.03
CA ILE A 166 13.37 0.07 31.02
C ILE A 166 12.91 0.77 29.74
N ASP A 167 11.64 0.68 29.40
CA ASP A 167 11.01 1.32 28.25
C ASP A 167 11.02 2.85 28.30
N CYS A 168 11.17 3.46 29.48
CA CYS A 168 11.32 4.89 29.66
C CYS A 168 12.75 5.40 29.49
N VAL A 169 13.73 4.54 29.70
CA VAL A 169 15.16 4.88 29.74
C VAL A 169 15.88 4.44 28.47
N LEU A 170 15.60 3.24 27.99
CA LEU A 170 16.22 2.69 26.78
C LEU A 170 15.38 2.99 25.55
N THR A 171 16.07 3.43 24.50
CA THR A 171 15.42 3.74 23.20
C THR A 171 14.70 2.52 22.59
N ASP A 172 15.26 1.32 22.80
CA ASP A 172 14.65 0.05 22.37
C ASP A 172 14.53 -0.90 23.57
N PRO A 173 13.32 -1.11 24.10
CA PRO A 173 13.07 -2.02 25.23
C PRO A 173 13.22 -3.51 24.86
N PHE A 174 13.53 -3.83 23.59
CA PHE A 174 13.87 -5.16 23.09
C PHE A 174 15.28 -5.23 22.50
N GLY A 175 16.08 -4.19 22.71
CA GLY A 175 17.49 -4.16 22.32
C GLY A 175 18.34 -5.04 23.24
N LEU A 176 19.63 -5.19 22.88
CA LEU A 176 20.56 -6.12 23.52
C LEU A 176 20.62 -5.98 25.05
N SER A 177 20.79 -4.75 25.56
CA SER A 177 20.85 -4.52 27.01
C SER A 177 19.54 -4.81 27.72
N ALA A 178 18.42 -4.34 27.15
CA ALA A 178 17.10 -4.61 27.71
C ALA A 178 16.79 -6.12 27.77
N THR A 179 17.10 -6.85 26.70
CA THR A 179 16.90 -8.30 26.65
C THR A 179 17.74 -9.02 27.70
N ARG A 180 19.04 -8.69 27.82
CA ARG A 180 19.92 -9.29 28.83
C ARG A 180 19.46 -9.01 30.26
N ILE A 181 19.07 -7.79 30.57
CA ILE A 181 18.56 -7.40 31.87
C ILE A 181 17.25 -8.16 32.17
N MET A 182 16.33 -8.18 31.23
CA MET A 182 15.05 -8.89 31.41
C MET A 182 15.24 -10.40 31.58
N ASP A 183 16.16 -11.03 30.84
CA ASP A 183 16.49 -12.44 31.00
C ASP A 183 17.07 -12.72 32.40
N TYR A 184 17.89 -11.84 32.91
CA TYR A 184 18.41 -11.91 34.27
C TYR A 184 17.31 -11.74 35.33
N LEU A 185 16.44 -10.72 35.18
CA LEU A 185 15.33 -10.49 36.13
C LEU A 185 14.27 -11.59 36.12
N LEU A 186 14.12 -12.30 35.02
CA LEU A 186 13.22 -13.47 34.89
C LEU A 186 13.86 -14.78 35.32
N SER A 187 15.18 -14.81 35.55
CA SER A 187 15.87 -16.00 36.08
C SER A 187 15.50 -16.21 37.55
N ASP A 188 15.87 -17.39 38.08
CA ASP A 188 15.69 -17.73 39.49
C ASP A 188 16.91 -17.29 40.33
N GLU A 189 17.83 -16.54 39.73
CA GLU A 189 19.03 -16.04 40.42
C GLU A 189 18.69 -14.85 41.35
N PRO A 190 19.29 -14.77 42.52
CA PRO A 190 19.18 -13.61 43.40
C PRO A 190 19.61 -12.31 42.64
N PHE A 191 18.91 -11.23 42.88
CA PHE A 191 19.25 -9.96 42.25
C PHE A 191 20.60 -9.43 42.79
N ASP A 192 21.52 -9.19 41.88
CA ASP A 192 22.83 -8.56 42.10
C ASP A 192 22.92 -7.31 41.22
N GLU A 193 23.11 -6.17 41.87
CA GLU A 193 23.19 -4.87 41.19
C GLU A 193 24.41 -4.78 40.25
N GLU A 194 25.58 -5.25 40.67
CA GLU A 194 26.78 -5.18 39.84
C GLU A 194 26.65 -6.06 38.61
N LYS A 195 26.10 -7.26 38.77
CA LYS A 195 25.81 -8.16 37.68
C LYS A 195 24.86 -7.48 36.71
N CYS A 196 23.76 -6.87 37.18
CA CYS A 196 22.81 -6.16 36.33
C CYS A 196 23.46 -4.99 35.58
N ARG A 197 24.29 -4.21 36.26
CA ARG A 197 25.07 -3.11 35.65
C ARG A 197 26.03 -3.61 34.56
N SER A 198 26.57 -4.80 34.67
CA SER A 198 27.47 -5.39 33.68
C SER A 198 26.79 -5.75 32.39
N LEU A 199 25.45 -5.99 32.39
CA LEU A 199 24.64 -6.33 31.24
C LEU A 199 24.35 -5.14 30.32
N ILE A 200 24.63 -3.92 30.79
CA ILE A 200 24.41 -2.68 30.03
C ILE A 200 25.55 -2.48 29.03
N ASP A 201 25.20 -2.51 27.73
CA ASP A 201 26.16 -2.31 26.64
C ASP A 201 26.66 -0.86 26.63
N ARG A 202 27.96 -0.67 26.30
CA ARG A 202 28.63 0.64 26.24
C ARG A 202 28.01 1.65 25.28
N ARG A 203 27.18 1.19 24.32
CA ARG A 203 26.51 2.03 23.34
C ARG A 203 25.20 2.61 23.85
N VAL A 204 24.73 2.22 25.02
CA VAL A 204 23.54 2.80 25.66
C VAL A 204 23.86 4.25 26.02
N LYS A 205 22.95 5.16 25.65
CA LYS A 205 23.10 6.61 25.89
C LYS A 205 22.75 7.02 27.31
N ALA A 206 21.81 6.31 27.94
CA ALA A 206 21.43 6.51 29.33
C ALA A 206 22.58 6.09 30.24
N SER A 207 22.76 6.76 31.39
CA SER A 207 23.69 6.35 32.41
C SER A 207 23.33 4.99 33.00
N LYS A 208 24.31 4.29 33.53
CA LYS A 208 24.04 3.02 34.22
C LYS A 208 23.11 3.21 35.42
N ASP A 209 23.21 4.33 36.10
CA ASP A 209 22.37 4.65 37.26
C ASP A 209 20.92 4.88 36.87
N GLU A 210 20.63 5.57 35.75
CA GLU A 210 19.28 5.71 35.23
C GLU A 210 18.68 4.36 34.86
N VAL A 211 19.46 3.45 34.28
CA VAL A 211 18.99 2.10 33.93
C VAL A 211 18.73 1.27 35.18
N MET A 212 19.57 1.42 36.22
CA MET A 212 19.40 0.72 37.50
C MET A 212 18.18 1.24 38.25
N ASP A 213 17.93 2.54 38.27
CA ASP A 213 16.74 3.13 38.87
C ASP A 213 15.45 2.63 38.20
N ALA A 214 15.48 2.38 36.87
CA ALA A 214 14.35 1.84 36.12
C ALA A 214 14.01 0.37 36.46
N VAL A 215 14.89 -0.35 37.15
CA VAL A 215 14.66 -1.74 37.60
C VAL A 215 14.69 -1.87 39.12
N HIS A 216 15.13 -0.84 39.84
CA HIS A 216 15.18 -0.89 41.31
C HIS A 216 13.79 -1.06 41.90
N GLY A 217 13.65 -2.00 42.86
CA GLY A 217 12.33 -2.27 43.50
C GLY A 217 11.34 -2.96 42.57
N TYR A 218 11.81 -3.60 41.50
CA TYR A 218 10.96 -4.44 40.67
C TYR A 218 10.27 -5.55 41.48
N HIS A 219 9.08 -5.92 41.05
CA HIS A 219 8.31 -7.01 41.67
C HIS A 219 7.59 -7.80 40.58
N ILE A 220 8.14 -8.94 40.21
CA ILE A 220 7.58 -9.81 39.19
C ILE A 220 6.74 -10.87 39.89
N LEU A 221 5.42 -10.81 39.70
CA LEU A 221 4.48 -11.85 40.13
C LEU A 221 4.62 -13.09 39.23
N GLU A 222 4.32 -14.27 39.76
CA GLU A 222 4.46 -15.54 39.03
C GLU A 222 3.70 -15.57 37.71
N GLU A 223 2.47 -15.05 37.67
CA GLU A 223 1.70 -14.98 36.45
C GLU A 223 2.29 -14.00 35.41
N GLN A 224 3.00 -12.94 35.86
CA GLN A 224 3.69 -12.03 34.95
C GLN A 224 4.98 -12.65 34.42
N LYS A 225 5.73 -13.37 35.27
CA LYS A 225 6.90 -14.16 34.85
C LYS A 225 6.53 -15.18 33.79
N PHE A 226 5.48 -15.99 34.07
CA PHE A 226 4.97 -16.97 33.14
C PHE A 226 4.56 -16.35 31.81
N LYS A 227 3.80 -15.26 31.86
CA LYS A 227 3.33 -14.55 30.66
C LYS A 227 4.47 -13.95 29.84
N MET A 228 5.46 -13.31 30.47
CA MET A 228 6.61 -12.74 29.79
C MET A 228 7.48 -13.81 29.12
N THR A 229 7.70 -14.93 29.80
CA THR A 229 8.45 -16.09 29.26
C THR A 229 7.76 -16.64 28.00
N HIS A 230 6.45 -16.83 28.03
CA HIS A 230 5.69 -17.32 26.87
C HIS A 230 5.62 -16.30 25.74
N ALA A 231 5.44 -15.01 26.05
CA ALA A 231 5.43 -13.95 25.03
C ALA A 231 6.80 -13.84 24.34
N LYS A 232 7.92 -14.00 25.08
CA LYS A 232 9.27 -14.03 24.51
C LYS A 232 9.46 -15.23 23.58
N ALA A 233 9.15 -16.44 24.05
CA ALA A 233 9.26 -17.64 23.22
C ALA A 233 8.42 -17.54 21.94
N HIS A 234 7.22 -16.95 22.01
CA HIS A 234 6.39 -16.70 20.83
C HIS A 234 6.98 -15.64 19.90
N MET A 235 7.59 -14.57 20.44
CA MET A 235 8.32 -13.58 19.62
C MET A 235 9.49 -14.21 18.88
N ASP A 236 10.26 -15.07 19.54
CA ASP A 236 11.41 -15.76 18.95
C ASP A 236 10.98 -16.70 17.83
N PHE A 237 9.89 -17.46 18.03
CA PHE A 237 9.29 -18.29 16.99
C PHE A 237 8.82 -17.44 15.78
N ILE A 238 8.14 -16.32 16.04
CA ILE A 238 7.67 -15.43 14.96
C ILE A 238 8.86 -14.82 14.21
N ASN A 239 9.93 -14.43 14.89
CA ASN A 239 11.14 -13.90 14.25
C ASN A 239 11.75 -14.93 13.30
N LYS A 240 11.96 -16.17 13.78
CA LYS A 240 12.44 -17.27 12.95
C LYS A 240 11.55 -17.50 11.72
N SER A 241 10.23 -17.52 11.90
CA SER A 241 9.28 -17.69 10.80
C SER A 241 9.36 -16.54 9.79
N ILE A 242 9.58 -15.30 10.24
CA ILE A 242 9.77 -14.14 9.35
C ILE A 242 11.04 -14.31 8.53
N ASP A 243 12.16 -14.71 9.15
CA ASP A 243 13.45 -14.90 8.48
C ASP A 243 13.36 -16.00 7.41
N GLU A 244 12.70 -17.12 7.71
CA GLU A 244 12.44 -18.22 6.78
C GLU A 244 11.60 -17.76 5.57
N ILE A 245 10.55 -16.98 5.81
CA ILE A 245 9.69 -16.46 4.74
C ILE A 245 10.44 -15.43 3.89
N GLU A 246 11.25 -14.57 4.48
CA GLU A 246 12.07 -13.61 3.73
C GLU A 246 13.09 -14.33 2.84
N ALA A 247 13.74 -15.38 3.34
CA ALA A 247 14.64 -16.22 2.54
C ALA A 247 13.93 -16.87 1.35
N GLU A 248 12.73 -17.43 1.57
CA GLU A 248 11.91 -18.04 0.52
C GLU A 248 11.42 -17.00 -0.51
N LEU A 249 11.05 -15.81 -0.06
CA LEU A 249 10.68 -14.70 -0.93
C LEU A 249 11.83 -14.31 -1.86
N PHE A 250 13.05 -14.14 -1.34
CA PHE A 250 14.21 -13.84 -2.17
C PHE A 250 14.56 -14.98 -3.13
N LEU A 251 14.41 -16.24 -2.69
CA LEU A 251 14.64 -17.39 -3.56
C LEU A 251 13.67 -17.40 -4.75
N ARG A 252 12.38 -17.23 -4.51
CA ARG A 252 11.34 -17.24 -5.56
C ARG A 252 11.38 -16.01 -6.45
N SER A 253 11.89 -14.88 -5.96
CA SER A 253 11.95 -13.64 -6.71
C SER A 253 13.20 -13.47 -7.58
N ARG A 254 14.13 -14.45 -7.63
CA ARG A 254 15.39 -14.36 -8.39
C ARG A 254 15.25 -13.92 -9.83
N GLN A 255 14.21 -14.37 -10.52
CA GLN A 255 13.92 -13.95 -11.89
C GLN A 255 13.59 -12.44 -12.02
N TYR A 256 13.26 -11.78 -10.93
CA TYR A 256 12.93 -10.36 -10.86
C TYR A 256 14.03 -9.50 -10.22
N ASP A 257 15.20 -10.06 -9.95
CA ASP A 257 16.28 -9.43 -9.19
C ASP A 257 16.68 -8.07 -9.78
N ILE A 258 16.79 -7.98 -11.10
CA ILE A 258 17.12 -6.72 -11.80
C ILE A 258 16.04 -5.65 -11.53
N ARG A 259 14.75 -6.02 -11.57
CA ARG A 259 13.64 -5.09 -11.33
C ARG A 259 13.56 -4.68 -9.86
N ILE A 260 13.81 -5.63 -8.94
CA ILE A 260 13.84 -5.35 -7.49
C ILE A 260 14.97 -4.36 -7.18
N LYS A 261 16.18 -4.60 -7.68
CA LYS A 261 17.33 -3.70 -7.51
C LYS A 261 17.06 -2.33 -8.10
N ARG A 262 16.43 -2.28 -9.28
CA ARG A 262 16.01 -1.02 -9.89
C ARG A 262 15.05 -0.25 -9.00
N ILE A 263 13.97 -0.85 -8.50
CA ILE A 263 13.04 -0.18 -7.57
C ILE A 263 13.77 0.28 -6.30
N ALA A 264 14.76 -0.48 -5.83
CA ALA A 264 15.55 -0.15 -4.64
C ALA A 264 16.50 1.04 -4.84
N THR A 265 16.74 1.52 -6.08
CA THR A 265 17.47 2.78 -6.31
C THR A 265 16.68 4.00 -5.83
N VAL A 266 15.37 3.89 -5.68
CA VAL A 266 14.53 4.96 -5.11
C VAL A 266 14.86 5.14 -3.63
N THR A 267 15.29 6.34 -3.27
CA THR A 267 15.64 6.68 -1.88
C THR A 267 14.54 6.29 -0.90
N GLY A 268 14.91 5.56 0.15
CA GLY A 268 13.99 5.09 1.19
C GLY A 268 13.32 3.75 0.90
N ILE A 269 13.65 3.10 -0.23
CA ILE A 269 13.20 1.74 -0.57
C ILE A 269 14.38 0.78 -0.43
N THR A 270 14.23 -0.24 0.40
CA THR A 270 15.16 -1.38 0.50
C THR A 270 14.79 -2.46 -0.52
N GLU A 271 15.70 -3.40 -0.83
CA GLU A 271 15.39 -4.53 -1.72
C GLU A 271 14.18 -5.34 -1.25
N LEU A 272 14.05 -5.57 0.05
CA LEU A 272 12.89 -6.25 0.64
C LEU A 272 11.60 -5.43 0.41
N SER A 273 11.65 -4.12 0.59
CA SER A 273 10.50 -3.24 0.32
C SER A 273 10.16 -3.21 -1.18
N ALA A 274 11.17 -3.21 -2.05
CA ALA A 274 11.02 -3.28 -3.49
C ALA A 274 10.34 -4.60 -3.92
N LEU A 275 10.76 -5.73 -3.32
CA LEU A 275 10.13 -7.03 -3.53
C LEU A 275 8.65 -7.00 -3.13
N PHE A 276 8.31 -6.42 -1.98
CA PHE A 276 6.91 -6.29 -1.54
C PHE A 276 6.10 -5.39 -2.48
N ILE A 277 6.67 -4.28 -2.95
CA ILE A 277 6.02 -3.41 -3.94
C ILE A 277 5.75 -4.20 -5.23
N LEU A 278 6.77 -4.87 -5.76
CA LEU A 278 6.67 -5.67 -6.98
C LEU A 278 5.63 -6.80 -6.83
N SER A 279 5.57 -7.46 -5.67
CA SER A 279 4.57 -8.50 -5.40
C SER A 279 3.12 -7.96 -5.44
N GLU A 280 2.91 -6.69 -5.15
CA GLU A 280 1.59 -6.05 -5.18
C GLU A 280 1.22 -5.49 -6.56
N ILE A 281 2.16 -4.91 -7.31
CA ILE A 281 1.86 -4.26 -8.60
C ILE A 281 2.20 -5.13 -9.81
N GLY A 282 3.01 -6.19 -9.64
CA GLY A 282 3.55 -6.98 -10.76
C GLY A 282 4.70 -6.28 -11.46
N THR A 283 5.05 -6.80 -12.62
CA THR A 283 6.16 -6.29 -13.46
C THR A 283 5.68 -5.67 -14.77
N ASP A 284 4.47 -5.99 -15.19
CA ASP A 284 3.85 -5.46 -16.39
C ASP A 284 2.99 -4.23 -16.05
N MET A 285 3.47 -3.07 -16.45
CA MET A 285 2.77 -1.80 -16.21
C MET A 285 1.70 -1.51 -17.25
N SER A 286 1.64 -2.24 -18.37
CA SER A 286 0.61 -2.08 -19.40
C SER A 286 -0.80 -2.39 -18.91
N VAL A 287 -0.92 -3.17 -17.82
CA VAL A 287 -2.19 -3.49 -17.15
C VAL A 287 -2.82 -2.27 -16.45
N PHE A 288 -2.07 -1.19 -16.28
CA PHE A 288 -2.55 0.09 -15.77
C PHE A 288 -2.52 1.12 -16.90
N GLU A 289 -3.65 1.73 -17.21
CA GLU A 289 -3.77 2.75 -18.27
C GLU A 289 -2.77 3.91 -18.12
N SER A 290 -2.34 4.20 -16.89
CA SER A 290 -1.38 5.25 -16.56
C SER A 290 -0.86 5.12 -15.13
N ASP A 291 0.22 5.86 -14.81
CA ASP A 291 0.72 6.08 -13.46
C ASP A 291 -0.38 6.59 -12.51
N ARG A 292 -1.27 7.46 -13.03
CA ARG A 292 -2.42 7.99 -12.26
C ARG A 292 -3.42 6.90 -11.93
N HIS A 293 -3.66 5.96 -12.85
CA HIS A 293 -4.52 4.81 -12.61
C HIS A 293 -3.92 3.90 -11.53
N LEU A 294 -2.62 3.57 -11.61
CA LEU A 294 -1.92 2.81 -10.58
C LEU A 294 -1.98 3.51 -9.20
N CYS A 295 -1.72 4.81 -9.14
CA CYS A 295 -1.82 5.58 -7.90
C CYS A 295 -3.24 5.60 -7.31
N SER A 296 -4.26 5.64 -8.16
CA SER A 296 -5.67 5.55 -7.75
C SER A 296 -6.00 4.15 -7.21
N TRP A 297 -5.56 3.11 -7.90
CA TRP A 297 -5.69 1.71 -7.47
C TRP A 297 -4.99 1.47 -6.13
N ALA A 298 -3.80 2.04 -5.92
CA ALA A 298 -3.07 2.00 -4.65
C ALA A 298 -3.68 2.85 -3.53
N GLY A 299 -4.76 3.61 -3.79
CA GLY A 299 -5.42 4.46 -2.81
C GLY A 299 -4.59 5.68 -2.36
N LEU A 300 -3.67 6.15 -3.20
CA LEU A 300 -2.82 7.32 -2.93
C LEU A 300 -3.39 8.62 -3.52
N THR A 301 -4.50 8.56 -4.23
CA THR A 301 -5.19 9.74 -4.77
C THR A 301 -6.39 10.13 -3.90
N PRO A 302 -6.71 11.43 -3.80
CA PRO A 302 -7.94 11.87 -3.15
C PRO A 302 -9.16 11.32 -3.89
N ALA A 303 -10.17 10.89 -3.15
CA ALA A 303 -11.46 10.53 -3.74
C ALA A 303 -12.19 11.80 -4.22
N ASN A 304 -12.75 11.75 -5.43
CA ASN A 304 -13.68 12.76 -5.93
C ASN A 304 -15.08 12.47 -5.39
N ASN A 305 -15.41 13.03 -4.25
CA ASN A 305 -16.77 12.94 -3.70
C ASN A 305 -17.39 14.35 -3.74
N GLU A 306 -17.85 14.72 -4.94
CA GLU A 306 -18.46 16.00 -5.22
C GLU A 306 -19.90 15.79 -5.69
N SER A 307 -20.83 16.55 -5.13
CA SER A 307 -22.24 16.54 -5.52
C SER A 307 -22.75 17.97 -5.47
N ALA A 308 -23.37 18.45 -6.56
CA ALA A 308 -23.89 19.81 -6.70
C ALA A 308 -22.84 20.88 -6.35
N ASN A 309 -21.63 20.78 -6.92
CA ASN A 309 -20.46 21.65 -6.69
C ASN A 309 -19.97 21.72 -5.23
N LYS A 310 -20.46 20.86 -4.33
CA LYS A 310 -19.99 20.76 -2.95
C LYS A 310 -19.09 19.54 -2.78
N LYS A 311 -17.80 19.77 -2.45
CA LYS A 311 -16.85 18.70 -2.11
C LYS A 311 -17.17 18.12 -0.74
N LYS A 312 -17.70 16.89 -0.71
CA LYS A 312 -18.05 16.19 0.55
C LYS A 312 -16.82 15.63 1.26
N SER A 313 -15.81 15.15 0.53
CA SER A 313 -14.58 14.60 1.12
C SER A 313 -13.44 14.54 0.10
N THR A 314 -12.22 14.89 0.56
CA THR A 314 -10.96 14.72 -0.17
C THR A 314 -10.09 13.60 0.42
N ARG A 315 -10.69 12.72 1.24
CA ARG A 315 -9.95 11.58 1.82
C ARG A 315 -9.57 10.58 0.74
N CYS A 316 -8.36 10.05 0.81
CA CYS A 316 -7.95 8.94 -0.04
C CYS A 316 -8.84 7.72 0.21
N SER A 317 -9.05 6.91 -0.84
CA SER A 317 -9.82 5.67 -0.73
C SER A 317 -9.17 4.68 0.26
N LYS A 318 -9.95 3.67 0.68
CA LYS A 318 -9.42 2.55 1.49
C LYS A 318 -8.70 1.48 0.66
N ALA A 319 -8.53 1.70 -0.65
CA ALA A 319 -7.77 0.82 -1.54
C ALA A 319 -6.29 0.76 -1.13
N GLY A 320 -5.56 -0.22 -1.66
CA GLY A 320 -4.14 -0.38 -1.43
C GLY A 320 -3.80 -0.79 0.02
N GLN A 321 -4.57 -1.67 0.62
CA GLN A 321 -4.44 -2.08 2.03
C GLN A 321 -3.00 -2.50 2.41
N TYR A 322 -2.25 -3.10 1.50
CA TYR A 322 -0.88 -3.55 1.72
C TYR A 322 0.15 -2.58 1.15
N LEU A 323 -0.06 -2.12 -0.08
CA LEU A 323 0.89 -1.26 -0.79
C LEU A 323 0.98 0.15 -0.20
N LYS A 324 -0.16 0.77 0.13
CA LYS A 324 -0.20 2.14 0.65
C LYS A 324 0.56 2.33 1.97
N PRO A 325 0.37 1.49 3.02
CA PRO A 325 1.16 1.60 4.24
C PRO A 325 2.66 1.41 3.99
N LEU A 326 3.04 0.47 3.14
CA LEU A 326 4.42 0.21 2.76
C LEU A 326 5.06 1.45 2.12
N LEU A 327 4.41 2.03 1.10
CA LEU A 327 4.92 3.24 0.43
C LEU A 327 4.97 4.45 1.37
N ILE A 328 4.06 4.56 2.34
CA ILE A 328 4.14 5.60 3.38
C ILE A 328 5.39 5.39 4.26
N GLN A 329 5.73 4.16 4.64
CA GLN A 329 6.95 3.87 5.39
C GLN A 329 8.20 4.21 4.57
N CYS A 330 8.23 3.82 3.30
CA CYS A 330 9.32 4.18 2.38
C CYS A 330 9.45 5.71 2.24
N ALA A 331 8.33 6.42 2.10
CA ALA A 331 8.33 7.88 2.03
C ALA A 331 8.83 8.54 3.33
N LEU A 332 8.47 8.00 4.50
CA LEU A 332 8.99 8.46 5.80
C LEU A 332 10.50 8.25 5.93
N ALA A 333 11.04 7.17 5.36
CA ALA A 333 12.48 6.93 5.30
C ALA A 333 13.15 7.91 4.31
N ALA A 334 12.60 8.08 3.11
CA ALA A 334 13.12 8.95 2.07
C ALA A 334 13.24 10.42 2.51
N VAL A 335 12.22 10.96 3.18
CA VAL A 335 12.23 12.37 3.63
C VAL A 335 13.21 12.64 4.78
N ARG A 336 13.77 11.59 5.41
CA ARG A 336 14.80 11.68 6.44
C ARG A 336 16.21 11.48 5.88
N SER A 337 16.33 11.09 4.61
CA SER A 337 17.63 10.86 3.98
C SER A 337 18.41 12.16 3.88
N LYS A 338 19.69 12.12 4.32
CA LYS A 338 20.64 13.22 4.18
C LYS A 338 21.48 13.10 2.90
N LYS A 339 21.63 11.87 2.37
CA LYS A 339 22.44 11.62 1.16
C LYS A 339 21.71 12.08 -0.09
N GLU A 340 20.43 11.77 -0.21
CA GLU A 340 19.60 12.08 -1.36
C GLU A 340 18.43 12.97 -0.95
N PRO A 341 18.54 14.30 -1.07
CA PRO A 341 17.60 15.24 -0.47
C PRO A 341 16.32 15.47 -1.30
N TYR A 342 16.19 14.92 -2.50
CA TYR A 342 15.09 15.18 -3.44
C TYR A 342 13.71 15.11 -2.78
N PHE A 343 13.37 13.97 -2.16
CA PHE A 343 12.08 13.79 -1.50
C PHE A 343 11.94 14.65 -0.24
N ALA A 344 13.05 14.91 0.48
CA ALA A 344 13.04 15.78 1.66
C ALA A 344 12.66 17.22 1.28
N ILE A 345 13.25 17.76 0.21
CA ILE A 345 12.96 19.11 -0.30
C ILE A 345 11.51 19.21 -0.77
N LYS A 346 11.05 18.25 -1.57
CA LYS A 346 9.65 18.19 -2.05
C LYS A 346 8.67 18.12 -0.87
N TYR A 347 8.97 17.28 0.13
CA TYR A 347 8.17 17.15 1.34
C TYR A 347 8.06 18.46 2.11
N GLN A 348 9.18 19.16 2.34
CA GLN A 348 9.18 20.45 3.04
C GLN A 348 8.31 21.50 2.33
N ARG A 349 8.42 21.61 0.99
CA ARG A 349 7.58 22.51 0.17
C ARG A 349 6.09 22.17 0.31
N LEU A 350 5.74 20.87 0.29
CA LEU A 350 4.37 20.41 0.44
C LEU A 350 3.84 20.59 1.86
N CYS A 351 4.67 20.41 2.89
CA CYS A 351 4.28 20.58 4.30
C CYS A 351 3.81 22.00 4.60
N LYS A 352 4.52 23.01 4.10
CA LYS A 352 4.15 24.44 4.30
C LYS A 352 2.74 24.74 3.79
N ARG A 353 2.32 24.09 2.68
CA ARG A 353 1.04 24.36 2.01
C ARG A 353 -0.10 23.41 2.44
N ARG A 354 0.18 22.14 2.73
CA ARG A 354 -0.84 21.07 2.89
C ARG A 354 -0.80 20.34 4.23
N GLY A 355 0.23 20.60 5.05
CA GLY A 355 0.46 19.93 6.33
C GLY A 355 1.09 18.53 6.18
N ARG A 356 1.68 18.04 7.28
CA ARG A 356 2.53 16.82 7.31
C ARG A 356 1.86 15.56 6.74
N LYS A 357 0.62 15.25 7.18
CA LYS A 357 -0.09 14.02 6.78
C LYS A 357 -0.40 13.96 5.28
N LYS A 358 -0.78 15.08 4.67
CA LYS A 358 -1.06 15.15 3.23
C LYS A 358 0.23 15.14 2.42
N ALA A 359 1.28 15.81 2.91
CA ALA A 359 2.58 15.86 2.26
C ALA A 359 3.21 14.47 2.13
N ILE A 360 3.19 13.64 3.20
CA ILE A 360 3.78 12.30 3.12
C ILE A 360 3.04 11.36 2.15
N ILE A 361 1.71 11.47 2.05
CA ILE A 361 0.93 10.73 1.05
C ILE A 361 1.29 11.20 -0.36
N ALA A 362 1.53 12.49 -0.57
CA ALA A 362 1.96 13.01 -1.87
C ALA A 362 3.36 12.51 -2.26
N ILE A 363 4.29 12.40 -1.31
CA ILE A 363 5.61 11.79 -1.56
C ILE A 363 5.46 10.30 -1.89
N ALA A 364 4.67 9.54 -1.12
CA ALA A 364 4.40 8.14 -1.42
C ALA A 364 3.79 7.94 -2.83
N ARG A 365 2.90 8.85 -3.26
CA ARG A 365 2.37 8.88 -4.62
C ARG A 365 3.46 9.15 -5.65
N MET A 366 4.32 10.15 -5.42
CA MET A 366 5.45 10.45 -6.33
C MET A 366 6.38 9.26 -6.48
N MET A 367 6.71 8.55 -5.38
CA MET A 367 7.51 7.33 -5.44
C MET A 367 6.86 6.26 -6.32
N LEU A 368 5.54 6.05 -6.18
CA LEU A 368 4.83 5.06 -7.00
C LEU A 368 4.76 5.47 -8.48
N THR A 369 4.62 6.76 -8.79
CA THR A 369 4.72 7.28 -10.17
C THR A 369 6.12 7.02 -10.75
N CYS A 370 7.18 7.30 -10.00
CA CYS A 370 8.55 6.98 -10.45
C CYS A 370 8.72 5.47 -10.71
N ILE A 371 8.25 4.61 -9.79
CA ILE A 371 8.33 3.15 -9.97
C ILE A 371 7.57 2.70 -11.21
N TYR A 372 6.41 3.29 -11.52
CA TYR A 372 5.65 2.99 -12.75
C TYR A 372 6.52 3.24 -13.99
N HIS A 373 7.11 4.43 -14.12
CA HIS A 373 7.97 4.78 -15.27
C HIS A 373 9.23 3.93 -15.30
N MET A 374 9.89 3.74 -14.17
CA MET A 374 11.09 2.89 -14.07
C MET A 374 10.85 1.45 -14.56
N LEU A 375 9.67 0.88 -14.27
CA LEU A 375 9.31 -0.47 -14.73
C LEU A 375 8.84 -0.48 -16.19
N SER A 376 8.16 0.58 -16.66
CA SER A 376 7.72 0.73 -18.05
C SER A 376 8.89 0.90 -19.01
N ASP A 377 9.81 1.80 -18.66
CA ASP A 377 10.89 2.26 -19.53
C ASP A 377 12.20 1.49 -19.27
N ASN A 378 12.23 0.63 -18.27
CA ASN A 378 13.39 -0.13 -17.82
C ASN A 378 14.58 0.74 -17.36
N GLU A 379 14.31 1.89 -16.74
CA GLU A 379 15.30 2.86 -16.28
C GLU A 379 15.44 2.89 -14.76
N ASP A 380 16.59 3.35 -14.27
CA ASP A 380 16.82 3.56 -12.84
C ASP A 380 16.22 4.91 -12.40
N PHE A 381 16.13 5.12 -11.07
CA PHE A 381 15.54 6.33 -10.52
C PHE A 381 16.27 7.60 -10.94
N HIS A 382 15.68 8.33 -11.86
CA HIS A 382 16.17 9.64 -12.32
C HIS A 382 14.98 10.55 -12.70
N PRO A 383 14.37 11.27 -11.72
CA PRO A 383 13.25 12.15 -12.05
C PRO A 383 13.70 13.39 -12.82
N ASP A 384 12.97 13.76 -13.89
CA ASP A 384 13.29 14.87 -14.79
C ASP A 384 13.53 16.21 -14.10
N ASP A 385 12.87 16.44 -12.97
CA ASP A 385 12.99 17.66 -12.19
C ASP A 385 13.99 17.58 -11.03
N TYR A 386 14.89 16.55 -11.03
CA TYR A 386 15.84 16.32 -9.94
C TYR A 386 16.72 17.54 -9.71
N GLU A 387 17.41 18.02 -10.75
CA GLU A 387 18.30 19.18 -10.69
C GLU A 387 17.57 20.46 -10.27
N ALA A 388 16.40 20.73 -10.84
CA ALA A 388 15.59 21.88 -10.46
C ALA A 388 15.06 21.81 -9.02
N ALA A 389 14.90 20.61 -8.48
CA ALA A 389 14.47 20.41 -7.10
C ALA A 389 15.62 20.57 -6.10
N VAL A 390 16.78 19.97 -6.39
CA VAL A 390 17.95 19.93 -5.50
C VAL A 390 18.78 21.20 -5.62
N ASN A 391 19.01 21.68 -6.83
CA ASN A 391 19.77 22.89 -7.15
C ASN A 391 18.89 23.95 -7.84
N PRO A 392 17.91 24.54 -7.12
CA PRO A 392 17.04 25.52 -7.74
C PRO A 392 17.89 26.69 -8.27
N PRO A 393 17.60 27.21 -9.49
CA PRO A 393 18.30 28.36 -10.01
C PRO A 393 18.22 29.51 -9.00
N LYS A 394 19.36 30.17 -8.76
CA LYS A 394 19.38 31.34 -7.85
C LYS A 394 18.31 32.31 -8.33
N GLN A 395 17.37 32.63 -7.45
CA GLN A 395 16.38 33.67 -7.74
C GLN A 395 17.17 34.93 -8.11
N LYS A 396 16.93 35.45 -9.31
CA LYS A 396 17.48 36.76 -9.66
C LYS A 396 17.00 37.74 -8.59
N PRO A 397 17.90 38.55 -8.02
CA PRO A 397 17.46 39.56 -7.06
C PRO A 397 16.32 40.36 -7.72
N VAL A 398 15.21 40.50 -6.98
CA VAL A 398 14.12 41.37 -7.43
C VAL A 398 14.71 42.79 -7.43
N ILE A 399 15.06 43.28 -8.60
CA ILE A 399 15.42 44.68 -8.73
C ILE A 399 14.12 45.43 -8.53
N LEU A 400 14.01 46.06 -7.38
CA LEU A 400 12.89 46.96 -7.08
C LEU A 400 13.04 48.18 -7.99
N THR A 401 12.40 48.13 -9.15
CA THR A 401 12.20 49.33 -9.99
C THR A 401 11.07 50.16 -9.35
N LEU A 402 11.11 51.47 -9.60
CA LEU A 402 10.06 52.35 -9.11
C LEU A 402 8.65 51.86 -9.51
N ASP A 403 8.52 51.40 -10.78
CA ASP A 403 7.24 50.89 -11.28
C ASP A 403 6.76 49.65 -10.53
N ASN A 404 7.63 48.67 -10.26
CA ASN A 404 7.27 47.46 -9.49
C ASN A 404 6.90 47.80 -8.04
N THR A 405 7.57 48.79 -7.46
CA THR A 405 7.27 49.25 -6.09
C THR A 405 5.92 49.98 -6.03
N LEU A 406 5.65 50.85 -7.02
CA LEU A 406 4.35 51.56 -7.12
C LEU A 406 3.20 50.57 -7.39
N GLN A 407 3.42 49.54 -8.21
CA GLN A 407 2.41 48.49 -8.46
C GLN A 407 2.13 47.71 -7.19
N PHE A 408 3.15 47.26 -6.46
CA PHE A 408 2.99 46.56 -5.17
C PHE A 408 2.21 47.41 -4.16
N LEU A 409 2.53 48.72 -4.04
CA LEU A 409 1.83 49.62 -3.13
C LEU A 409 0.35 49.82 -3.53
N ARG A 410 0.04 49.83 -4.84
CA ARG A 410 -1.36 49.84 -5.34
C ARG A 410 -2.11 48.59 -4.95
N GLU A 411 -1.49 47.45 -5.11
CA GLU A 411 -2.09 46.14 -4.72
C GLU A 411 -2.30 45.99 -3.21
N GLN A 412 -1.52 46.70 -2.40
CA GLN A 412 -1.69 46.79 -0.94
C GLN A 412 -2.69 47.89 -0.48
N GLY A 413 -3.32 48.58 -1.44
CA GLY A 413 -4.35 49.57 -1.13
C GLY A 413 -3.84 50.97 -0.77
N ALA A 414 -2.60 51.30 -1.14
CA ALA A 414 -2.09 52.66 -0.95
C ALA A 414 -2.90 53.68 -1.78
N ASP A 415 -3.23 54.82 -1.16
CA ASP A 415 -4.03 55.85 -1.79
C ASP A 415 -3.32 56.48 -2.99
N PRO A 416 -4.08 56.98 -4.00
CA PRO A 416 -3.53 57.50 -5.22
C PRO A 416 -2.65 58.80 -5.04
N GLU A 417 -2.88 59.57 -3.99
CA GLU A 417 -2.10 60.77 -3.68
C GLU A 417 -0.71 60.42 -3.16
N THR A 418 -0.65 59.45 -2.23
CA THR A 418 0.62 58.89 -1.72
C THR A 418 1.47 58.33 -2.82
N LEU A 419 0.87 57.60 -3.78
CA LEU A 419 1.59 57.04 -4.93
C LEU A 419 2.16 58.11 -5.85
N LYS A 420 1.41 59.17 -6.11
CA LYS A 420 1.92 60.34 -6.92
C LYS A 420 3.06 61.04 -6.20
N LEU A 421 2.98 61.26 -4.90
CA LEU A 421 4.03 61.90 -4.09
C LEU A 421 5.34 61.11 -4.14
N ILE A 422 5.26 59.78 -3.99
CA ILE A 422 6.44 58.91 -4.11
C ILE A 422 7.05 59.01 -5.52
N GLN A 423 6.23 59.02 -6.57
CA GLN A 423 6.66 59.12 -7.93
C GLN A 423 7.37 60.44 -8.22
N GLN A 424 6.83 61.56 -7.68
CA GLN A 424 7.43 62.88 -7.83
C GLN A 424 8.75 63.02 -7.04
N GLN A 425 8.81 62.48 -5.82
CA GLN A 425 10.04 62.52 -5.02
C GLN A 425 11.15 61.68 -5.63
N CYS A 426 10.86 60.51 -6.19
CA CYS A 426 11.85 59.70 -6.85
C CYS A 426 12.32 60.32 -8.18
N ALA A 427 11.46 61.02 -8.93
CA ALA A 427 11.82 61.76 -10.12
C ALA A 427 12.71 62.98 -9.82
N ALA A 428 12.49 63.66 -8.71
CA ALA A 428 13.30 64.79 -8.26
C ALA A 428 14.69 64.40 -7.72
N GLN A 429 14.88 63.14 -7.31
CA GLN A 429 16.20 62.61 -6.88
C GLN A 429 17.03 61.99 -8.03
N ALA A 430 16.41 61.74 -9.17
CA ALA A 430 17.06 61.14 -10.36
C ALA A 430 17.54 62.17 -11.40
N GLY A 431 17.26 63.46 -11.22
CA GLY A 431 17.79 64.61 -11.99
C GLY A 431 18.79 65.40 -11.14
#